data_96fdabaf189423ea517a5d3b29519b71
#
_entry.id   96fdabaf189423ea517a5d3b29519b71
#
_cell.length_a   1.000
_cell.length_b   1.000
_cell.length_c   1.000
_cell.angle_alpha   90.00
_cell.angle_beta   90.00
_cell.angle_gamma   90.00
#
_symmetry.space_group_name_H-M   'P 1'
#
loop_
_entity.id
_entity.type
_entity.pdbx_description
1 polymer ?
#
loop_
_entity_poly.entity_id
_entity_poly.type
_entity_poly.pdbx_seq_one_letter_code
_entity_poly.pdbx_strand_id
1 'polypeptide(L)'
;MKIIEGIQLKNTIKQIRKYQNNHKGLDNLYRELDSLEINSLQSFSFQNDNDFFDEVSFVLSVINSIIVHPHIVTKSEDIIIRAELAGHIAHDQFQKVMKDSSLWKEKDIDMVPENVYYHQYIDELKIYENIFIGMLVKLLDQEINKYYDFYVSILPSIGSQYEIVLENESIETALSKVDKLQRKLRHIKNSHFYKEVSKCDLSLKKIQPTNILLKDRLYNYCFKFYRKFVA
;
A
#
# COMPACT_ATOMS: atom_id res chain seq x y z
N MET A 1 1.55 -15.97 12.32
CA MET A 1 0.70 -17.13 12.66
C MET A 1 -0.38 -17.37 11.61
N LYS A 2 -1.16 -16.35 11.18
CA LYS A 2 -2.23 -16.47 10.15
C LYS A 2 -1.77 -16.99 8.77
N ILE A 3 -0.55 -16.67 8.32
CA ILE A 3 0.02 -17.18 7.05
C ILE A 3 0.22 -18.70 7.10
N ILE A 4 0.59 -19.24 8.27
CA ILE A 4 0.80 -20.68 8.45
C ILE A 4 -0.55 -21.43 8.36
N GLU A 5 -1.62 -20.86 8.90
CA GLU A 5 -2.97 -21.43 8.85
C GLU A 5 -3.52 -21.43 7.41
N GLY A 6 -3.31 -20.35 6.65
CA GLY A 6 -3.67 -20.30 5.23
C GLY A 6 -2.89 -21.30 4.36
N ILE A 7 -1.61 -21.55 4.69
CA ILE A 7 -0.78 -22.56 4.00
C ILE A 7 -1.27 -23.98 4.35
N GLN A 8 -1.64 -24.24 5.60
CA GLN A 8 -2.17 -25.53 6.02
C GLN A 8 -3.50 -25.81 5.33
N LEU A 9 -4.42 -24.85 5.28
CA LEU A 9 -5.69 -25.00 4.58
C LEU A 9 -5.49 -25.25 3.07
N LYS A 10 -4.57 -24.52 2.43
CA LYS A 10 -4.22 -24.73 1.02
C LYS A 10 -3.65 -26.13 0.77
N ASN A 11 -2.87 -26.65 1.69
CA ASN A 11 -2.33 -28.02 1.61
C ASN A 11 -3.43 -29.06 1.82
N THR A 12 -4.36 -28.83 2.74
CA THR A 12 -5.52 -29.69 2.98
C THR A 12 -6.43 -29.73 1.74
N ILE A 13 -6.72 -28.58 1.12
CA ILE A 13 -7.51 -28.51 -0.12
C ILE A 13 -6.78 -29.23 -1.29
N LYS A 14 -5.45 -29.10 -1.38
CA LYS A 14 -4.67 -29.86 -2.36
C LYS A 14 -4.77 -31.37 -2.15
N GLN A 15 -4.75 -31.81 -0.92
CA GLN A 15 -4.94 -33.23 -0.59
C GLN A 15 -6.34 -33.69 -0.95
N ILE A 16 -7.39 -32.94 -0.59
CA ILE A 16 -8.77 -33.24 -0.95
C ILE A 16 -8.93 -33.35 -2.48
N ARG A 17 -8.35 -32.45 -3.26
CA ARG A 17 -8.35 -32.52 -4.74
C ARG A 17 -7.63 -33.76 -5.27
N LYS A 18 -6.54 -34.16 -4.63
CA LYS A 18 -5.80 -35.39 -5.01
C LYS A 18 -6.64 -36.66 -4.77
N TYR A 19 -7.44 -36.67 -3.71
CA TYR A 19 -8.37 -37.77 -3.42
C TYR A 19 -9.59 -37.78 -4.34
N GLN A 20 -10.14 -36.61 -4.71
CA GLN A 20 -11.25 -36.48 -5.65
C GLN A 20 -10.92 -37.03 -7.05
N ASN A 21 -9.67 -36.93 -7.49
CA ASN A 21 -9.21 -37.47 -8.77
C ASN A 21 -8.93 -38.98 -8.75
N ASN A 22 -8.92 -39.62 -7.58
CA ASN A 22 -8.72 -41.03 -7.40
C ASN A 22 -10.02 -41.69 -6.91
N HIS A 23 -10.82 -42.26 -7.82
CA HIS A 23 -12.12 -42.91 -7.50
C HIS A 23 -12.09 -44.00 -6.43
N LYS A 24 -10.92 -44.52 -6.04
CA LYS A 24 -10.74 -45.47 -4.93
C LYS A 24 -10.52 -44.84 -3.54
N GLY A 25 -10.46 -43.50 -3.46
CA GLY A 25 -10.11 -42.79 -2.21
C GLY A 25 -11.30 -42.20 -1.48
N LEU A 26 -12.51 -42.18 -2.04
CA LEU A 26 -13.66 -41.52 -1.43
C LEU A 26 -14.04 -42.14 -0.07
N ASP A 27 -14.05 -43.47 0.04
CA ASP A 27 -14.38 -44.15 1.30
C ASP A 27 -13.33 -43.88 2.40
N ASN A 28 -12.06 -43.77 2.02
CA ASN A 28 -11.00 -43.40 2.96
C ASN A 28 -11.07 -41.91 3.34
N LEU A 29 -11.48 -41.05 2.42
CA LEU A 29 -11.69 -39.64 2.69
C LEU A 29 -12.83 -39.43 3.70
N TYR A 30 -13.93 -40.17 3.57
CA TYR A 30 -15.02 -40.13 4.54
C TYR A 30 -14.59 -40.64 5.90
N ARG A 31 -13.79 -41.70 5.98
CA ARG A 31 -13.23 -42.16 7.26
C ARG A 31 -12.23 -41.19 7.89
N GLU A 32 -11.42 -40.52 7.08
CA GLU A 32 -10.51 -39.48 7.58
C GLU A 32 -11.24 -38.21 7.96
N LEU A 33 -12.32 -37.82 7.24
CA LEU A 33 -13.17 -36.68 7.61
C LEU A 33 -13.99 -36.95 8.88
N ASP A 34 -14.48 -38.18 9.08
CA ASP A 34 -15.15 -38.58 10.33
C ASP A 34 -14.17 -38.65 11.52
N SER A 35 -12.89 -38.91 11.27
CA SER A 35 -11.85 -38.94 12.32
C SER A 35 -11.26 -37.55 12.63
N LEU A 36 -11.32 -36.63 11.69
CA LEU A 36 -11.08 -35.22 11.95
C LEU A 36 -12.36 -34.68 12.60
N GLU A 37 -12.34 -34.43 13.89
CA GLU A 37 -13.44 -33.75 14.56
C GLU A 37 -13.85 -32.54 13.72
N ILE A 38 -15.04 -32.62 13.10
CA ILE A 38 -15.62 -31.56 12.25
C ILE A 38 -15.60 -30.22 12.98
N ASN A 39 -15.67 -30.25 14.32
CA ASN A 39 -15.49 -29.11 15.21
C ASN A 39 -14.15 -28.37 15.04
N SER A 40 -13.07 -29.03 14.61
CA SER A 40 -11.78 -28.37 14.37
C SER A 40 -11.74 -27.63 13.02
N LEU A 41 -12.55 -28.05 12.05
CA LEU A 41 -12.72 -27.35 10.78
C LEU A 41 -13.71 -26.17 10.91
N GLN A 42 -14.70 -26.29 11.80
CA GLN A 42 -15.65 -25.21 12.11
C GLN A 42 -14.99 -24.06 12.91
N SER A 43 -13.91 -24.33 13.63
CA SER A 43 -13.14 -23.31 14.35
C SER A 43 -12.10 -22.59 13.49
N PHE A 44 -11.95 -22.96 12.19
CA PHE A 44 -11.17 -22.16 11.26
C PHE A 44 -11.87 -20.84 11.02
N SER A 45 -11.48 -19.88 11.80
CA SER A 45 -12.15 -18.63 12.05
C SER A 45 -12.14 -17.72 10.82
N PHE A 46 -13.14 -17.86 9.94
CA PHE A 46 -13.56 -16.76 9.06
C PHE A 46 -13.81 -15.47 9.84
N GLN A 47 -14.12 -15.58 11.12
CA GLN A 47 -14.26 -14.47 12.04
C GLN A 47 -12.96 -13.63 12.15
N ASN A 48 -11.79 -14.28 12.19
CA ASN A 48 -10.49 -13.58 12.18
C ASN A 48 -10.19 -12.89 10.83
N ASP A 49 -10.67 -13.44 9.72
CA ASP A 49 -10.48 -12.82 8.41
C ASP A 49 -11.39 -11.60 8.24
N ASN A 50 -12.59 -11.61 8.78
CA ASN A 50 -13.50 -10.48 8.78
C ASN A 50 -12.94 -9.31 9.57
N ASP A 51 -12.44 -9.54 10.77
CA ASP A 51 -11.79 -8.51 11.58
C ASP A 51 -10.59 -7.91 10.84
N PHE A 52 -9.83 -8.74 10.13
CA PHE A 52 -8.72 -8.29 9.30
C PHE A 52 -9.21 -7.43 8.12
N PHE A 53 -10.25 -7.86 7.40
CA PHE A 53 -10.79 -7.09 6.26
C PHE A 53 -11.37 -5.75 6.70
N ASP A 54 -12.06 -5.70 7.83
CA ASP A 54 -12.61 -4.46 8.38
C ASP A 54 -11.50 -3.50 8.82
N GLU A 55 -10.44 -4.03 9.46
CA GLU A 55 -9.29 -3.23 9.85
C GLU A 55 -8.52 -2.72 8.63
N VAL A 56 -8.29 -3.55 7.60
CA VAL A 56 -7.69 -3.14 6.33
C VAL A 56 -8.55 -2.09 5.63
N SER A 57 -9.87 -2.28 5.60
CA SER A 57 -10.80 -1.30 5.02
C SER A 57 -10.68 0.06 5.70
N PHE A 58 -10.52 0.09 7.02
CA PHE A 58 -10.30 1.31 7.77
C PHE A 58 -8.92 1.93 7.47
N VAL A 59 -7.85 1.11 7.47
CA VAL A 59 -6.50 1.57 7.09
C VAL A 59 -6.47 2.20 5.70
N LEU A 60 -7.12 1.58 4.71
CA LEU A 60 -7.20 2.15 3.36
C LEU A 60 -7.94 3.49 3.35
N SER A 61 -8.94 3.67 4.21
CA SER A 61 -9.63 4.97 4.35
C SER A 61 -8.73 6.02 5.00
N VAL A 62 -7.92 5.64 5.99
CA VAL A 62 -6.89 6.51 6.60
C VAL A 62 -5.82 6.89 5.57
N ILE A 63 -5.33 5.93 4.78
CA ILE A 63 -4.38 6.18 3.69
C ILE A 63 -4.96 7.16 2.68
N ASN A 64 -6.24 7.02 2.32
CA ASN A 64 -6.87 7.95 1.40
C ASN A 64 -6.91 9.38 1.98
N SER A 65 -7.11 9.54 3.29
CA SER A 65 -7.03 10.84 3.96
C SER A 65 -5.61 11.43 3.93
N ILE A 66 -4.58 10.60 4.06
CA ILE A 66 -3.17 11.01 3.92
C ILE A 66 -2.89 11.47 2.48
N ILE A 67 -3.43 10.77 1.47
CA ILE A 67 -3.25 11.12 0.06
C ILE A 67 -3.84 12.49 -0.27
N VAL A 68 -4.95 12.85 0.36
CA VAL A 68 -5.59 14.17 0.18
C VAL A 68 -4.76 15.29 0.82
N HIS A 69 -4.16 15.01 1.97
CA HIS A 69 -3.35 15.96 2.75
C HIS A 69 -2.04 15.32 3.19
N PRO A 70 -1.11 15.06 2.25
CA PRO A 70 0.15 14.44 2.58
C PRO A 70 1.06 15.42 3.34
N HIS A 71 1.94 14.88 4.16
CA HIS A 71 3.09 15.67 4.60
C HIS A 71 4.00 15.95 3.41
N ILE A 72 4.39 17.19 3.27
CA ILE A 72 5.31 17.66 2.22
C ILE A 72 6.46 18.42 2.87
N VAL A 73 7.61 18.37 2.25
CA VAL A 73 8.76 19.21 2.61
C VAL A 73 9.01 20.15 1.44
N THR A 74 8.86 21.44 1.70
CA THR A 74 9.18 22.45 0.69
C THR A 74 10.70 22.63 0.66
N LYS A 75 11.32 22.29 -0.46
CA LYS A 75 12.73 22.57 -0.75
C LYS A 75 12.83 23.82 -1.60
N SER A 76 13.84 24.64 -1.35
CA SER A 76 14.20 25.73 -2.25
C SER A 76 15.39 25.30 -3.09
N GLU A 77 15.27 25.45 -4.40
CA GLU A 77 16.35 25.23 -5.35
C GLU A 77 16.64 26.54 -6.09
N ASP A 78 17.92 26.83 -6.29
CA ASP A 78 18.32 27.97 -7.10
C ASP A 78 18.27 27.56 -8.58
N ILE A 79 17.40 28.20 -9.31
CA ILE A 79 17.33 28.06 -10.77
C ILE A 79 17.77 29.34 -11.44
N ILE A 80 18.24 29.27 -12.67
CA ILE A 80 18.58 30.41 -13.48
C ILE A 80 17.39 30.73 -14.40
N ILE A 81 16.85 31.93 -14.27
CA ILE A 81 15.76 32.41 -15.10
C ILE A 81 16.15 33.75 -15.76
N ARG A 82 15.44 34.13 -16.80
CA ARG A 82 15.62 35.47 -17.38
C ARG A 82 15.25 36.54 -16.37
N ALA A 83 16.03 37.60 -16.28
CA ALA A 83 15.82 38.70 -15.34
C ALA A 83 14.41 39.32 -15.49
N GLU A 84 13.87 39.34 -16.70
CA GLU A 84 12.52 39.85 -17.00
C GLU A 84 11.39 39.04 -16.35
N LEU A 85 11.65 37.76 -16.02
CA LEU A 85 10.68 36.85 -15.39
C LEU A 85 10.78 36.86 -13.87
N ALA A 86 11.83 37.45 -13.31
CA ALA A 86 12.04 37.51 -11.89
C ALA A 86 11.24 38.68 -11.29
N GLY A 87 10.09 38.38 -10.65
CA GLY A 87 9.28 39.43 -10.01
C GLY A 87 9.94 40.04 -8.77
N HIS A 88 10.67 39.23 -8.01
CA HIS A 88 11.44 39.68 -6.84
C HIS A 88 12.64 38.76 -6.64
N ILE A 89 13.81 39.35 -6.43
CA ILE A 89 15.05 38.62 -6.19
C ILE A 89 15.46 38.85 -4.74
N ALA A 90 15.71 37.76 -4.01
CA ALA A 90 16.21 37.87 -2.64
C ALA A 90 17.64 38.39 -2.59
N HIS A 91 18.02 39.02 -1.47
CA HIS A 91 19.31 39.68 -1.34
C HIS A 91 20.51 38.74 -1.56
N ASP A 92 20.43 37.52 -1.08
CA ASP A 92 21.47 36.50 -1.24
C ASP A 92 21.61 36.06 -2.71
N GLN A 93 20.52 35.97 -3.43
CA GLN A 93 20.51 35.66 -4.86
C GLN A 93 21.10 36.81 -5.68
N PHE A 94 20.76 38.06 -5.32
CA PHE A 94 21.37 39.24 -5.97
C PHE A 94 22.89 39.24 -5.79
N GLN A 95 23.39 38.88 -4.59
CA GLN A 95 24.83 38.76 -4.38
C GLN A 95 25.48 37.65 -5.22
N LYS A 96 24.78 36.55 -5.51
CA LYS A 96 25.24 35.47 -6.43
C LYS A 96 25.30 35.98 -7.87
N VAL A 97 24.28 36.70 -8.32
CA VAL A 97 24.24 37.33 -9.65
C VAL A 97 25.38 38.29 -9.85
N MET A 98 25.69 39.12 -8.83
CA MET A 98 26.79 40.09 -8.91
C MET A 98 28.18 39.45 -9.03
N LYS A 99 28.31 38.18 -8.56
CA LYS A 99 29.59 37.45 -8.61
C LYS A 99 29.73 36.60 -9.88
N ASP A 100 28.65 36.37 -10.60
CA ASP A 100 28.64 35.51 -11.78
C ASP A 100 28.51 36.30 -13.08
N SER A 101 29.65 36.58 -13.68
CA SER A 101 29.73 37.38 -14.92
C SER A 101 29.05 36.68 -16.11
N SER A 102 28.83 35.37 -16.06
CA SER A 102 28.17 34.61 -17.14
C SER A 102 26.70 34.94 -17.30
N LEU A 103 26.11 35.54 -16.26
CA LEU A 103 24.70 35.92 -16.26
C LEU A 103 24.45 37.31 -16.85
N TRP A 104 25.53 38.05 -17.14
CA TRP A 104 25.48 39.44 -17.61
C TRP A 104 25.68 39.52 -19.13
N LYS A 105 25.00 40.45 -19.73
CA LYS A 105 25.12 40.77 -21.14
C LYS A 105 25.40 42.27 -21.34
N GLU A 106 26.29 42.53 -22.28
CA GLU A 106 26.53 43.89 -22.70
C GLU A 106 25.33 44.38 -23.55
N LYS A 107 24.75 45.49 -23.11
CA LYS A 107 23.66 46.16 -23.80
C LYS A 107 23.96 47.64 -23.88
N ASP A 108 24.24 48.10 -25.08
CA ASP A 108 24.71 49.47 -25.35
C ASP A 108 26.01 49.83 -24.63
N ILE A 109 25.95 50.62 -23.58
CA ILE A 109 27.10 51.08 -22.76
C ILE A 109 27.15 50.36 -21.40
N ASP A 110 26.05 49.71 -21.00
CA ASP A 110 25.90 49.11 -19.69
C ASP A 110 25.90 47.61 -19.70
N MET A 111 26.41 46.99 -18.62
CA MET A 111 26.30 45.59 -18.33
C MET A 111 25.00 45.34 -17.54
N VAL A 112 24.07 44.59 -18.10
CA VAL A 112 22.80 44.23 -17.46
C VAL A 112 22.68 42.70 -17.29
N PRO A 113 22.13 42.26 -16.16
CA PRO A 113 21.91 40.82 -16.00
C PRO A 113 20.82 40.33 -16.97
N GLU A 114 21.17 39.41 -17.87
CA GLU A 114 20.22 38.74 -18.75
C GLU A 114 19.48 37.62 -18.01
N ASN A 115 20.20 36.93 -17.15
CA ASN A 115 19.69 35.88 -16.31
C ASN A 115 20.00 36.15 -14.84
N VAL A 116 19.18 35.60 -13.96
CA VAL A 116 19.33 35.77 -12.52
C VAL A 116 19.07 34.45 -11.81
N TYR A 117 19.67 34.27 -10.64
CA TYR A 117 19.30 33.21 -9.73
C TYR A 117 17.95 33.51 -9.11
N TYR A 118 17.08 32.51 -9.08
CA TYR A 118 15.74 32.60 -8.50
C TYR A 118 15.47 31.38 -7.60
N HIS A 119 14.92 31.60 -6.42
CA HIS A 119 14.51 30.52 -5.53
C HIS A 119 13.19 29.95 -6.02
N GLN A 120 13.26 28.72 -6.56
CA GLN A 120 12.07 27.94 -6.84
C GLN A 120 11.78 27.06 -5.62
N TYR A 121 10.58 27.19 -5.10
CA TYR A 121 10.09 26.30 -4.05
C TYR A 121 9.42 25.10 -4.66
N ILE A 122 9.91 23.92 -4.32
CA ILE A 122 9.39 22.64 -4.82
C ILE A 122 8.87 21.84 -3.64
N ASP A 123 7.62 21.46 -3.71
CA ASP A 123 7.01 20.59 -2.72
C ASP A 123 7.41 19.14 -3.00
N GLU A 124 8.19 18.56 -2.09
CA GLU A 124 8.66 17.18 -2.20
C GLU A 124 7.74 16.24 -1.45
N LEU A 125 7.08 15.36 -2.22
CA LEU A 125 6.26 14.26 -1.68
C LEU A 125 7.09 13.05 -1.25
N LYS A 126 8.33 12.91 -1.76
CA LYS A 126 9.19 11.74 -1.53
C LYS A 126 9.93 11.81 -0.19
N ILE A 127 9.18 12.03 0.87
CA ILE A 127 9.69 11.93 2.24
C ILE A 127 9.52 10.51 2.78
N TYR A 128 10.30 10.16 3.77
CA TYR A 128 10.36 8.81 4.35
C TYR A 128 8.99 8.26 4.74
N GLU A 129 8.17 9.08 5.38
CA GLU A 129 6.85 8.71 5.86
C GLU A 129 5.86 8.43 4.73
N ASN A 130 5.88 9.23 3.68
CA ASN A 130 5.05 9.01 2.50
C ASN A 130 5.48 7.75 1.75
N ILE A 131 6.78 7.53 1.67
CA ILE A 131 7.35 6.33 1.10
C ILE A 131 6.92 5.10 1.93
N PHE A 132 6.92 5.18 3.27
CA PHE A 132 6.37 4.13 4.13
C PHE A 132 4.90 3.83 3.80
N ILE A 133 4.05 4.84 3.58
CA ILE A 133 2.67 4.65 3.16
C ILE A 133 2.59 3.92 1.81
N GLY A 134 3.41 4.32 0.84
CA GLY A 134 3.50 3.63 -0.46
C GLY A 134 3.87 2.15 -0.34
N MET A 135 4.83 1.83 0.53
CA MET A 135 5.21 0.45 0.85
C MET A 135 4.05 -0.31 1.52
N LEU A 136 3.36 0.31 2.48
CA LEU A 136 2.23 -0.32 3.16
C LEU A 136 1.11 -0.67 2.17
N VAL A 137 0.80 0.23 1.23
CA VAL A 137 -0.16 -0.04 0.13
C VAL A 137 0.27 -1.24 -0.70
N LYS A 138 1.55 -1.35 -1.05
CA LYS A 138 2.08 -2.50 -1.80
C LYS A 138 1.94 -3.82 -1.03
N LEU A 139 2.23 -3.81 0.27
CA LEU A 139 2.07 -4.98 1.12
C LEU A 139 0.59 -5.41 1.26
N LEU A 140 -0.30 -4.43 1.46
CA LEU A 140 -1.74 -4.69 1.51
C LEU A 140 -2.27 -5.26 0.18
N ASP A 141 -1.81 -4.74 -0.95
CA ASP A 141 -2.17 -5.24 -2.27
C ASP A 141 -1.76 -6.72 -2.44
N GLN A 142 -0.55 -7.07 -2.00
CA GLN A 142 -0.07 -8.46 -2.04
C GLN A 142 -0.90 -9.39 -1.14
N GLU A 143 -1.22 -8.96 0.08
CA GLU A 143 -2.01 -9.77 1.01
C GLU A 143 -3.46 -9.93 0.54
N ILE A 144 -4.11 -8.86 0.07
CA ILE A 144 -5.48 -8.93 -0.45
C ILE A 144 -5.58 -9.82 -1.68
N ASN A 145 -4.59 -9.78 -2.58
CA ASN A 145 -4.55 -10.66 -3.74
C ASN A 145 -4.37 -12.13 -3.34
N LYS A 146 -3.60 -12.43 -2.28
CA LYS A 146 -3.52 -13.80 -1.75
C LYS A 146 -4.87 -14.31 -1.24
N TYR A 147 -5.63 -13.46 -0.53
CA TYR A 147 -6.99 -13.82 -0.11
C TYR A 147 -7.92 -14.01 -1.29
N TYR A 148 -7.85 -13.13 -2.29
CA TYR A 148 -8.65 -13.27 -3.51
C TYR A 148 -8.38 -14.60 -4.20
N ASP A 149 -7.12 -14.92 -4.48
CA ASP A 149 -6.70 -16.17 -5.12
C ASP A 149 -7.16 -17.39 -4.31
N PHE A 150 -7.08 -17.31 -2.98
CA PHE A 150 -7.54 -18.35 -2.08
C PHE A 150 -9.05 -18.59 -2.21
N TYR A 151 -9.87 -17.54 -2.07
CA TYR A 151 -11.32 -17.68 -2.18
C TYR A 151 -11.78 -18.14 -3.56
N VAL A 152 -11.19 -17.61 -4.63
CA VAL A 152 -11.47 -18.05 -6.01
C VAL A 152 -11.08 -19.52 -6.20
N SER A 153 -10.02 -20.00 -5.56
CA SER A 153 -9.61 -21.41 -5.67
C SER A 153 -10.54 -22.39 -4.96
N ILE A 154 -11.31 -21.92 -3.99
CA ILE A 154 -12.26 -22.74 -3.22
C ILE A 154 -13.62 -22.85 -3.94
N LEU A 155 -14.07 -21.78 -4.60
CA LEU A 155 -15.38 -21.71 -5.26
C LEU A 155 -15.71 -22.93 -6.15
N PRO A 156 -14.85 -23.39 -7.06
CA PRO A 156 -15.13 -24.54 -7.92
C PRO A 156 -15.23 -25.87 -7.15
N SER A 157 -14.63 -25.95 -5.96
CA SER A 157 -14.58 -27.15 -5.15
C SER A 157 -15.86 -27.40 -4.34
N ILE A 158 -16.65 -26.35 -4.14
CA ILE A 158 -17.90 -26.37 -3.33
C ILE A 158 -19.13 -26.59 -4.24
N GLY A 159 -18.98 -26.34 -5.52
CA GLY A 159 -20.07 -26.11 -6.50
C GLY A 159 -20.85 -27.31 -7.01
N SER A 160 -20.84 -28.52 -6.40
CA SER A 160 -21.71 -29.54 -6.98
C SER A 160 -22.37 -30.59 -6.05
N GLN A 161 -21.97 -30.71 -4.80
CA GLN A 161 -22.59 -31.74 -3.95
C GLN A 161 -22.74 -31.50 -2.45
N TYR A 162 -22.13 -30.44 -1.87
CA TYR A 162 -22.27 -30.18 -0.45
C TYR A 162 -22.48 -28.67 -0.21
N GLU A 163 -23.65 -28.28 0.29
CA GLU A 163 -23.85 -27.04 1.02
C GLU A 163 -23.04 -27.13 2.31
N ILE A 164 -21.76 -26.79 2.25
CA ILE A 164 -21.04 -26.41 3.46
C ILE A 164 -21.61 -25.05 3.82
N VAL A 165 -22.66 -25.05 4.62
CA VAL A 165 -23.17 -23.85 5.28
C VAL A 165 -22.07 -23.45 6.29
N LEU A 166 -21.19 -22.59 5.83
CA LEU A 166 -20.25 -21.90 6.73
C LEU A 166 -21.12 -21.03 7.62
N GLU A 167 -21.16 -21.33 8.90
CA GLU A 167 -21.87 -20.53 9.90
C GLU A 167 -21.47 -19.06 9.74
N ASN A 168 -22.45 -18.24 9.38
CA ASN A 168 -22.52 -16.78 9.36
C ASN A 168 -21.99 -15.98 8.17
N GLU A 169 -21.14 -16.47 7.25
CA GLU A 169 -20.85 -15.74 6.03
C GLU A 169 -20.55 -16.68 4.86
N SER A 170 -21.31 -16.54 3.77
CA SER A 170 -21.01 -17.27 2.54
C SER A 170 -19.66 -16.81 1.95
N ILE A 171 -18.96 -17.69 1.27
CA ILE A 171 -17.72 -17.37 0.52
C ILE A 171 -17.94 -16.20 -0.44
N GLU A 172 -19.14 -16.07 -0.99
CA GLU A 172 -19.55 -14.94 -1.82
C GLU A 172 -19.48 -13.61 -1.06
N THR A 173 -19.85 -13.60 0.23
CA THR A 173 -19.76 -12.40 1.08
C THR A 173 -18.31 -12.03 1.33
N ALA A 174 -17.43 -13.00 1.62
CA ALA A 174 -15.99 -12.78 1.80
C ALA A 174 -15.36 -12.26 0.51
N LEU A 175 -15.69 -12.87 -0.64
CA LEU A 175 -15.21 -12.43 -1.95
C LEU A 175 -15.67 -10.99 -2.26
N SER A 176 -16.92 -10.65 -1.94
CA SER A 176 -17.45 -9.29 -2.10
C SER A 176 -16.69 -8.27 -1.24
N LYS A 177 -16.29 -8.64 -0.01
CA LYS A 177 -15.43 -7.80 0.84
C LYS A 177 -14.05 -7.59 0.21
N VAL A 178 -13.42 -8.65 -0.26
CA VAL A 178 -12.11 -8.58 -0.94
C VAL A 178 -12.18 -7.71 -2.19
N ASP A 179 -13.23 -7.85 -3.01
CA ASP A 179 -13.45 -7.00 -4.19
C ASP A 179 -13.58 -5.51 -3.82
N LYS A 180 -14.27 -5.20 -2.73
CA LYS A 180 -14.38 -3.82 -2.24
C LYS A 180 -13.01 -3.27 -1.83
N LEU A 181 -12.18 -4.07 -1.18
CA LEU A 181 -10.82 -3.68 -0.80
C LEU A 181 -9.94 -3.48 -2.03
N GLN A 182 -10.03 -4.35 -3.04
CA GLN A 182 -9.30 -4.18 -4.29
C GLN A 182 -9.70 -2.91 -5.05
N ARG A 183 -10.99 -2.53 -5.03
CA ARG A 183 -11.45 -1.27 -5.64
C ARG A 183 -10.86 -0.06 -4.91
N LYS A 184 -10.85 -0.05 -3.56
CA LYS A 184 -10.20 1.01 -2.78
C LYS A 184 -8.70 1.10 -3.09
N LEU A 185 -8.02 -0.04 -3.16
CA LEU A 185 -6.59 -0.10 -3.52
C LEU A 185 -6.33 0.45 -4.93
N ARG A 186 -7.14 0.09 -5.92
CA ARG A 186 -7.01 0.66 -7.27
C ARG A 186 -7.15 2.16 -7.27
N HIS A 187 -8.08 2.71 -6.51
CA HIS A 187 -8.23 4.16 -6.38
C HIS A 187 -6.97 4.80 -5.81
N ILE A 188 -6.43 4.25 -4.72
CA ILE A 188 -5.18 4.71 -4.10
C ILE A 188 -4.00 4.62 -5.07
N LYS A 189 -3.84 3.50 -5.76
CA LYS A 189 -2.74 3.26 -6.73
C LYS A 189 -2.79 4.20 -7.93
N ASN A 190 -3.97 4.68 -8.30
CA ASN A 190 -4.15 5.65 -9.39
C ASN A 190 -3.88 7.10 -8.96
N SER A 191 -3.76 7.39 -7.67
CA SER A 191 -3.46 8.74 -7.17
C SER A 191 -2.07 9.22 -7.61
N HIS A 192 -1.92 10.54 -7.77
CA HIS A 192 -0.63 11.17 -8.05
C HIS A 192 0.38 10.86 -6.93
N PHE A 193 -0.05 10.95 -5.68
CA PHE A 193 0.76 10.62 -4.50
C PHE A 193 1.41 9.24 -4.64
N TYR A 194 0.61 8.20 -4.85
CA TYR A 194 1.14 6.83 -4.95
C TYR A 194 2.09 6.66 -6.13
N LYS A 195 1.76 7.25 -7.28
CA LYS A 195 2.63 7.19 -8.48
C LYS A 195 4.00 7.81 -8.23
N GLU A 196 4.08 8.87 -7.43
CA GLU A 196 5.35 9.50 -7.09
C GLU A 196 6.15 8.70 -6.05
N VAL A 197 5.49 8.27 -4.95
CA VAL A 197 6.19 7.56 -3.88
C VAL A 197 6.56 6.12 -4.26
N SER A 198 5.80 5.48 -5.14
CA SER A 198 6.07 4.10 -5.60
C SER A 198 7.30 3.97 -6.50
N LYS A 199 7.80 5.09 -7.05
CA LYS A 199 9.07 5.13 -7.80
C LYS A 199 10.30 4.97 -6.90
N CYS A 200 10.13 5.20 -5.59
CA CYS A 200 11.19 5.04 -4.62
C CYS A 200 11.31 3.56 -4.24
N ASP A 201 12.52 3.02 -4.36
CA ASP A 201 12.78 1.63 -3.99
C ASP A 201 12.85 1.50 -2.47
N LEU A 202 11.83 0.87 -1.89
CA LEU A 202 11.68 0.70 -0.46
C LEU A 202 11.88 -0.76 -0.08
N SER A 203 13.10 -1.19 -0.13
CA SER A 203 13.53 -2.37 0.62
C SER A 203 13.70 -2.01 2.10
N LEU A 204 12.62 -1.55 2.74
CA LEU A 204 12.66 -1.24 4.17
C LEU A 204 12.69 -2.54 4.97
N LYS A 205 13.88 -3.11 5.13
CA LYS A 205 14.11 -4.26 6.01
C LYS A 205 13.71 -3.95 7.46
N LYS A 206 13.71 -2.67 7.85
CA LYS A 206 13.31 -2.22 9.18
C LYS A 206 12.80 -0.77 9.11
N ILE A 207 11.52 -0.59 9.42
CA ILE A 207 10.92 0.73 9.51
C ILE A 207 11.41 1.42 10.79
N GLN A 208 12.03 2.59 10.64
CA GLN A 208 12.43 3.41 11.76
C GLN A 208 11.28 4.35 12.17
N PRO A 209 10.94 4.43 13.46
CA PRO A 209 9.92 5.35 13.93
C PRO A 209 10.44 6.79 13.85
N THR A 210 9.82 7.61 13.01
CA THR A 210 10.07 9.05 12.94
C THR A 210 9.07 9.82 13.82
N ASN A 211 9.33 11.10 14.05
CA ASN A 211 8.40 11.94 14.82
C ASN A 211 7.01 12.01 14.15
N ILE A 212 6.92 12.03 12.83
CA ILE A 212 5.65 12.05 12.11
C ILE A 212 4.91 10.73 12.31
N LEU A 213 5.59 9.58 12.13
CA LEU A 213 5.00 8.26 12.36
C LEU A 213 4.54 8.02 13.80
N LEU A 214 5.11 8.74 14.77
CA LEU A 214 4.74 8.60 16.18
C LEU A 214 3.68 9.60 16.65
N LYS A 215 3.68 10.82 16.11
CA LYS A 215 2.85 11.93 16.63
C LYS A 215 1.69 12.30 15.74
N ASP A 216 1.82 12.16 14.40
CA ASP A 216 0.71 12.41 13.52
C ASP A 216 -0.33 11.30 13.64
N ARG A 217 -1.59 11.66 13.80
CA ARG A 217 -2.69 10.72 14.08
C ARG A 217 -2.87 9.69 12.96
N LEU A 218 -2.82 10.13 11.70
CA LEU A 218 -3.09 9.27 10.55
C LEU A 218 -1.90 8.33 10.27
N TYR A 219 -0.69 8.90 10.24
CA TYR A 219 0.53 8.13 10.04
C TYR A 219 0.79 7.16 11.19
N ASN A 220 0.52 7.56 12.43
CA ASN A 220 0.66 6.70 13.60
C ASN A 220 -0.29 5.50 13.55
N TYR A 221 -1.52 5.71 13.07
CA TYR A 221 -2.46 4.60 12.91
C TYR A 221 -1.93 3.58 11.88
N CYS A 222 -1.48 4.04 10.72
CA CYS A 222 -0.86 3.18 9.71
C CYS A 222 0.39 2.45 10.25
N PHE A 223 1.21 3.13 11.05
CA PHE A 223 2.41 2.55 11.63
C PHE A 223 2.08 1.47 12.69
N LYS A 224 1.09 1.70 13.55
CA LYS A 224 0.60 0.70 14.52
C LYS A 224 0.02 -0.53 13.81
N PHE A 225 -0.77 -0.31 12.75
CA PHE A 225 -1.30 -1.39 11.93
C PHE A 225 -0.16 -2.22 11.33
N TYR A 226 0.83 -1.56 10.71
CA TYR A 226 2.01 -2.24 10.16
C TYR A 226 2.69 -3.13 11.21
N ARG A 227 2.95 -2.59 12.40
CA ARG A 227 3.57 -3.35 13.50
C ARG A 227 2.74 -4.55 13.98
N LYS A 228 1.43 -4.47 13.91
CA LYS A 228 0.53 -5.53 14.35
C LYS A 228 0.41 -6.67 13.33
N PHE A 229 0.36 -6.35 12.03
CA PHE A 229 0.00 -7.30 11.00
C PHE A 229 1.12 -7.66 10.02
N VAL A 230 2.18 -6.86 9.91
CA VAL A 230 3.21 -7.02 8.89
C VAL A 230 4.59 -7.26 9.49
N ALA A 231 4.92 -6.62 10.61
CA ALA A 231 6.18 -6.78 11.35
C ALA A 231 6.03 -7.83 12.45
#